data_d6e106529ca951dea81124b596a28e9f
#
_entry.id   d6e106529ca951dea81124b596a28e9f
#
_cell.length_a   1.000
_cell.length_b   1.000
_cell.length_c   1.000
_cell.angle_alpha   90.00
_cell.angle_beta   90.00
_cell.angle_gamma   90.00
#
_symmetry.space_group_name_H-M   'P 1'
#
loop_
_entity.id
_entity.type
_entity.pdbx_description
1 polymer ?
#
loop_
_entity_poly.entity_id
_entity_poly.type
_entity_poly.pdbx_seq_one_letter_code
_entity_poly.pdbx_strand_id
1 'polypeptide(L)'
;MSEVKPLVLDVDGTFLKTDMLWECFWAGLGRHPLATLRAALRHLSNPAALKAELAALAGIRTDLLPVNPEVAELALNSRVAGREVILASGSDESLVRRLAAEYGLSDRVFASDGQTNLVSRSKAAALTAALGEGGFDYAGNEARDMAIWEKSDHALIIGHTSSARALAARGRNVVELSRPHRPAAILKALRPHQWVKNALLILPMIAAHRFDIATLVPILWGIAAFSAAASSIYIVNDLLDLEADRLHPTKKNRPIASGAVPIQWAMAAFLLLACTALGIAGALNAGFLAVVVLYMLTSLAYSLKLKRMRWVDVATLATLYTIRVIAGAAAAQVYVSIYMLIFIFPIFITLGCVKRLTELTLATSDERLPGRGYGRPDRGDLLNVAGLGTVGALVIFFLYSLSAQGRELYPTTWILWLAMVPMAFWLIRMVLLGWFGKQDYDPIVFAMRDKFGIGLLMIILSLMFWAAGLWAQWFGG
;
A
#
# COMPACT_ATOMS: atom_id res chain seq x y z
N MET A 1 -13.22 -50.70 17.63
CA MET A 1 -12.37 -49.50 17.46
C MET A 1 -13.29 -48.40 17.01
N SER A 2 -13.51 -47.34 17.78
CA SER A 2 -14.29 -46.18 17.30
C SER A 2 -13.57 -45.61 16.08
N GLU A 3 -14.26 -45.56 14.95
CA GLU A 3 -13.74 -44.97 13.71
C GLU A 3 -13.32 -43.54 14.01
N VAL A 4 -12.05 -43.23 13.77
CA VAL A 4 -11.50 -41.87 14.07
C VAL A 4 -12.11 -40.92 13.05
N LYS A 5 -13.03 -40.03 13.53
CA LYS A 5 -13.75 -39.10 12.66
C LYS A 5 -12.79 -38.12 11.95
N PRO A 6 -12.99 -37.84 10.66
CA PRO A 6 -12.18 -36.89 9.95
C PRO A 6 -12.32 -35.46 10.49
N LEU A 7 -11.25 -34.66 10.39
CA LEU A 7 -11.27 -33.23 10.65
C LEU A 7 -11.48 -32.50 9.32
N VAL A 8 -12.57 -31.77 9.23
CA VAL A 8 -12.86 -30.92 8.05
C VAL A 8 -12.49 -29.48 8.37
N LEU A 9 -11.66 -28.88 7.54
CA LEU A 9 -11.21 -27.50 7.70
C LEU A 9 -11.79 -26.62 6.58
N ASP A 10 -12.47 -25.55 6.96
CA ASP A 10 -12.74 -24.45 6.04
C ASP A 10 -11.42 -23.78 5.64
N VAL A 11 -11.38 -23.21 4.43
CA VAL A 11 -10.13 -22.64 3.88
C VAL A 11 -10.06 -21.15 4.13
N ASP A 12 -11.03 -20.40 3.59
CA ASP A 12 -10.99 -18.94 3.53
C ASP A 12 -11.24 -18.31 4.91
N GLY A 13 -10.24 -17.63 5.46
CA GLY A 13 -10.30 -17.05 6.80
C GLY A 13 -10.14 -18.05 7.96
N THR A 14 -10.07 -19.36 7.69
CA THR A 14 -9.90 -20.45 8.65
C THR A 14 -8.50 -21.06 8.54
N PHE A 15 -8.25 -21.96 7.58
CA PHE A 15 -6.92 -22.50 7.31
C PHE A 15 -5.97 -21.42 6.75
N LEU A 16 -6.48 -20.58 5.84
CA LEU A 16 -5.80 -19.38 5.36
C LEU A 16 -6.27 -18.14 6.14
N LYS A 17 -5.36 -17.18 6.32
CA LYS A 17 -5.68 -15.82 6.85
C LYS A 17 -6.26 -14.89 5.81
N THR A 18 -6.45 -15.35 4.58
CA THR A 18 -6.93 -14.60 3.42
C THR A 18 -8.09 -15.34 2.75
N ASP A 19 -8.61 -14.77 1.68
CA ASP A 19 -9.72 -15.29 0.89
C ASP A 19 -9.25 -15.49 -0.55
N MET A 20 -9.36 -16.72 -1.07
CA MET A 20 -8.85 -17.11 -2.39
C MET A 20 -9.52 -16.36 -3.54
N LEU A 21 -10.81 -16.02 -3.43
CA LEU A 21 -11.50 -15.24 -4.48
C LEU A 21 -10.83 -13.87 -4.65
N TRP A 22 -10.59 -13.17 -3.55
CA TRP A 22 -9.97 -11.86 -3.57
C TRP A 22 -8.48 -11.91 -3.93
N GLU A 23 -7.78 -12.96 -3.53
CA GLU A 23 -6.41 -13.22 -4.00
C GLU A 23 -6.37 -13.38 -5.52
N CYS A 24 -7.27 -14.18 -6.09
CA CYS A 24 -7.37 -14.36 -7.54
C CYS A 24 -7.76 -13.06 -8.25
N PHE A 25 -8.70 -12.31 -7.69
CA PHE A 25 -9.13 -11.03 -8.28
C PHE A 25 -7.95 -10.04 -8.39
N TRP A 26 -7.22 -9.81 -7.30
CA TRP A 26 -6.11 -8.85 -7.29
C TRP A 26 -4.90 -9.33 -8.08
N ALA A 27 -4.57 -10.61 -8.03
CA ALA A 27 -3.51 -11.19 -8.87
C ALA A 27 -3.87 -11.12 -10.36
N GLY A 28 -5.11 -11.44 -10.72
CA GLY A 28 -5.64 -11.31 -12.07
C GLY A 28 -5.63 -9.86 -12.55
N LEU A 29 -6.04 -8.91 -11.69
CA LEU A 29 -6.02 -7.48 -12.01
C LEU A 29 -4.59 -6.97 -12.28
N GLY A 30 -3.61 -7.49 -11.56
CA GLY A 30 -2.19 -7.15 -11.77
C GLY A 30 -1.59 -7.74 -13.06
N ARG A 31 -2.05 -8.91 -13.51
CA ARG A 31 -1.51 -9.64 -14.68
C ARG A 31 -2.33 -9.37 -15.94
N HIS A 32 -3.66 -9.45 -15.84
CA HIS A 32 -4.62 -9.38 -16.95
C HIS A 32 -5.81 -8.46 -16.61
N PRO A 33 -5.59 -7.12 -16.44
CA PRO A 33 -6.58 -6.21 -15.85
C PRO A 33 -7.93 -6.21 -16.60
N LEU A 34 -7.90 -6.14 -17.93
CA LEU A 34 -9.13 -6.10 -18.73
C LEU A 34 -9.90 -7.44 -18.72
N ALA A 35 -9.20 -8.56 -18.73
CA ALA A 35 -9.83 -9.88 -18.66
C ALA A 35 -10.48 -10.10 -17.29
N THR A 36 -9.78 -9.73 -16.20
CA THR A 36 -10.29 -9.83 -14.83
C THR A 36 -11.53 -8.98 -14.60
N LEU A 37 -11.52 -7.72 -15.06
CA LEU A 37 -12.71 -6.85 -14.96
C LEU A 37 -13.87 -7.39 -15.80
N ARG A 38 -13.59 -7.91 -17.01
CA ARG A 38 -14.62 -8.52 -17.86
C ARG A 38 -15.22 -9.77 -17.21
N ALA A 39 -14.39 -10.64 -16.61
CA ALA A 39 -14.84 -11.81 -15.88
C ALA A 39 -15.71 -11.40 -14.68
N ALA A 40 -15.29 -10.41 -13.90
CA ALA A 40 -16.04 -9.89 -12.77
C ALA A 40 -17.42 -9.36 -13.20
N LEU A 41 -17.49 -8.59 -14.28
CA LEU A 41 -18.74 -8.05 -14.79
C LEU A 41 -19.66 -9.13 -15.39
N ARG A 42 -19.09 -10.10 -16.12
CA ARG A 42 -19.85 -11.19 -16.77
C ARG A 42 -20.54 -12.10 -15.75
N HIS A 43 -19.86 -12.39 -14.64
CA HIS A 43 -20.30 -13.38 -13.67
C HIS A 43 -20.81 -12.78 -12.36
N LEU A 44 -21.27 -11.53 -12.35
CA LEU A 44 -21.83 -10.88 -11.15
C LEU A 44 -22.93 -11.69 -10.46
N SER A 45 -23.76 -12.39 -11.24
CA SER A 45 -24.86 -13.23 -10.75
C SER A 45 -24.51 -14.72 -10.58
N ASN A 46 -23.31 -15.14 -10.99
CA ASN A 46 -22.86 -16.54 -10.90
C ASN A 46 -21.51 -16.65 -10.17
N PRO A 47 -21.52 -16.71 -8.83
CA PRO A 47 -20.29 -16.77 -8.04
C PRO A 47 -19.41 -18.02 -8.32
N ALA A 48 -20.00 -19.15 -8.70
CA ALA A 48 -19.23 -20.35 -9.01
C ALA A 48 -18.38 -20.17 -10.27
N ALA A 49 -19.01 -19.69 -11.36
CA ALA A 49 -18.31 -19.39 -12.61
C ALA A 49 -17.27 -18.27 -12.43
N LEU A 50 -17.57 -17.24 -11.61
CA LEU A 50 -16.62 -16.17 -11.30
C LEU A 50 -15.35 -16.72 -10.64
N LYS A 51 -15.49 -17.59 -9.65
CA LYS A 51 -14.35 -18.18 -8.93
C LYS A 51 -13.48 -19.02 -9.86
N ALA A 52 -14.09 -19.84 -10.72
CA ALA A 52 -13.38 -20.67 -11.67
C ALA A 52 -12.63 -19.82 -12.73
N GLU A 53 -13.29 -18.80 -13.33
CA GLU A 53 -12.64 -17.95 -14.33
C GLU A 53 -11.51 -17.12 -13.71
N LEU A 54 -11.70 -16.56 -12.50
CA LEU A 54 -10.65 -15.83 -11.79
C LEU A 54 -9.49 -16.75 -11.37
N ALA A 55 -9.75 -17.97 -10.92
CA ALA A 55 -8.70 -18.95 -10.59
C ALA A 55 -7.82 -19.26 -11.79
N ALA A 56 -8.44 -19.47 -12.97
CA ALA A 56 -7.73 -19.71 -14.22
C ALA A 56 -6.89 -18.51 -14.69
N LEU A 57 -7.43 -17.28 -14.60
CA LEU A 57 -6.74 -16.05 -15.00
C LEU A 57 -5.60 -15.67 -14.04
N ALA A 58 -5.79 -15.88 -12.76
CA ALA A 58 -4.88 -15.39 -11.73
C ALA A 58 -3.59 -16.20 -11.64
N GLY A 59 -3.65 -17.53 -11.79
CA GLY A 59 -2.50 -18.43 -11.64
C GLY A 59 -1.75 -18.19 -10.32
N ILE A 60 -2.47 -18.03 -9.21
CA ILE A 60 -1.87 -17.73 -7.90
C ILE A 60 -1.01 -18.90 -7.40
N ARG A 61 0.03 -18.58 -6.66
CA ARG A 61 0.88 -19.53 -5.96
C ARG A 61 0.27 -19.83 -4.59
N THR A 62 -0.31 -21.02 -4.44
CA THR A 62 -0.98 -21.45 -3.21
C THR A 62 -0.01 -21.65 -2.06
N ASP A 63 1.25 -22.00 -2.35
CA ASP A 63 2.35 -22.14 -1.38
C ASP A 63 2.77 -20.82 -0.71
N LEU A 64 2.40 -19.67 -1.28
CA LEU A 64 2.69 -18.35 -0.70
C LEU A 64 1.52 -17.77 0.10
N LEU A 65 0.36 -18.43 0.13
CA LEU A 65 -0.79 -17.91 0.86
C LEU A 65 -0.54 -17.93 2.39
N PRO A 66 -0.95 -16.88 3.12
CA PRO A 66 -0.71 -16.80 4.55
C PRO A 66 -1.60 -17.78 5.31
N VAL A 67 -1.01 -18.84 5.86
CA VAL A 67 -1.70 -19.85 6.64
C VAL A 67 -1.90 -19.40 8.10
N ASN A 68 -2.99 -19.82 8.70
CA ASN A 68 -3.23 -19.66 10.13
C ASN A 68 -2.40 -20.72 10.92
N PRO A 69 -1.39 -20.31 11.71
CA PRO A 69 -0.48 -21.25 12.35
C PRO A 69 -1.20 -22.18 13.35
N GLU A 70 -2.21 -21.69 14.06
CA GLU A 70 -2.97 -22.51 15.04
C GLU A 70 -3.77 -23.62 14.33
N VAL A 71 -4.38 -23.31 13.17
CA VAL A 71 -5.13 -24.29 12.39
C VAL A 71 -4.20 -25.25 11.65
N ALA A 72 -3.04 -24.77 11.18
CA ALA A 72 -2.04 -25.64 10.58
C ALA A 72 -1.44 -26.63 11.58
N GLU A 73 -1.19 -26.20 12.81
CA GLU A 73 -0.74 -27.06 13.90
C GLU A 73 -1.81 -28.09 14.26
N LEU A 74 -3.08 -27.68 14.35
CA LEU A 74 -4.22 -28.59 14.56
C LEU A 74 -4.31 -29.65 13.46
N ALA A 75 -4.14 -29.25 12.19
CA ALA A 75 -4.14 -30.15 11.05
C ALA A 75 -2.97 -31.16 11.13
N LEU A 76 -1.77 -30.68 11.45
CA LEU A 76 -0.60 -31.52 11.60
C LEU A 76 -0.76 -32.54 12.73
N ASN A 77 -1.19 -32.11 13.90
CA ASN A 77 -1.43 -32.97 15.08
C ASN A 77 -2.49 -34.02 14.79
N SER A 78 -3.57 -33.64 14.09
CA SER A 78 -4.62 -34.58 13.68
C SER A 78 -4.07 -35.66 12.72
N ARG A 79 -3.23 -35.28 11.75
CA ARG A 79 -2.58 -36.24 10.83
C ARG A 79 -1.63 -37.18 11.55
N VAL A 80 -0.80 -36.67 12.45
CA VAL A 80 0.12 -37.49 13.26
C VAL A 80 -0.64 -38.50 14.09
N ALA A 81 -1.85 -38.14 14.57
CA ALA A 81 -2.75 -39.03 15.26
C ALA A 81 -3.50 -40.03 14.32
N GLY A 82 -3.17 -40.09 13.04
CA GLY A 82 -3.80 -40.97 12.05
C GLY A 82 -5.19 -40.53 11.60
N ARG A 83 -5.56 -39.29 11.85
CA ARG A 83 -6.87 -38.73 11.51
C ARG A 83 -6.83 -38.13 10.09
N GLU A 84 -7.82 -38.43 9.26
CA GLU A 84 -7.97 -37.78 7.95
C GLU A 84 -8.28 -36.29 8.13
N VAL A 85 -7.57 -35.40 7.39
CA VAL A 85 -7.81 -33.96 7.38
C VAL A 85 -8.22 -33.54 5.98
N ILE A 86 -9.45 -33.03 5.87
CA ILE A 86 -10.15 -32.70 4.63
C ILE A 86 -10.32 -31.20 4.51
N LEU A 87 -10.05 -30.63 3.34
CA LEU A 87 -10.38 -29.21 3.07
C LEU A 87 -11.79 -29.10 2.48
N ALA A 88 -12.59 -28.14 3.01
CA ALA A 88 -13.91 -27.82 2.50
C ALA A 88 -14.08 -26.32 2.31
N SER A 89 -14.23 -25.83 1.07
CA SER A 89 -14.25 -24.41 0.75
C SER A 89 -15.30 -24.07 -0.30
N GLY A 90 -15.80 -22.82 -0.23
CA GLY A 90 -16.53 -22.21 -1.32
C GLY A 90 -15.64 -21.78 -2.50
N SER A 91 -14.33 -21.87 -2.40
CA SER A 91 -13.36 -21.49 -3.43
C SER A 91 -13.24 -22.56 -4.53
N ASP A 92 -12.53 -22.24 -5.61
CA ASP A 92 -12.35 -23.13 -6.76
C ASP A 92 -11.61 -24.41 -6.39
N GLU A 93 -12.11 -25.56 -6.87
CA GLU A 93 -11.61 -26.89 -6.54
C GLU A 93 -10.14 -27.08 -6.92
N SER A 94 -9.70 -26.51 -8.06
CA SER A 94 -8.31 -26.65 -8.52
C SER A 94 -7.30 -26.00 -7.57
N LEU A 95 -7.69 -24.90 -6.92
CA LEU A 95 -6.87 -24.22 -5.93
C LEU A 95 -6.87 -24.96 -4.59
N VAL A 96 -8.04 -25.46 -4.17
CA VAL A 96 -8.19 -26.19 -2.91
C VAL A 96 -7.42 -27.53 -2.96
N ARG A 97 -7.47 -28.25 -4.09
CA ARG A 97 -6.66 -29.47 -4.32
C ARG A 97 -5.16 -29.20 -4.26
N ARG A 98 -4.71 -28.10 -4.91
CA ARG A 98 -3.30 -27.71 -4.84
C ARG A 98 -2.88 -27.41 -3.40
N LEU A 99 -3.67 -26.65 -2.67
CA LEU A 99 -3.40 -26.33 -1.28
C LEU A 99 -3.35 -27.60 -0.41
N ALA A 100 -4.29 -28.54 -0.60
CA ALA A 100 -4.30 -29.82 0.12
C ALA A 100 -3.02 -30.62 -0.14
N ALA A 101 -2.59 -30.72 -1.39
CA ALA A 101 -1.37 -31.43 -1.78
C ALA A 101 -0.10 -30.80 -1.17
N GLU A 102 0.02 -29.47 -1.17
CA GLU A 102 1.16 -28.74 -0.59
C GLU A 102 1.34 -28.99 0.91
N TYR A 103 0.24 -29.11 1.64
CA TYR A 103 0.26 -29.40 3.09
C TYR A 103 0.16 -30.89 3.38
N GLY A 104 0.15 -31.75 2.36
CA GLY A 104 0.02 -33.21 2.49
C GLY A 104 -1.28 -33.63 3.19
N LEU A 105 -2.36 -32.88 2.98
CA LEU A 105 -3.69 -33.20 3.50
C LEU A 105 -4.38 -34.23 2.60
N SER A 106 -5.61 -34.64 2.94
CA SER A 106 -6.36 -35.60 2.13
C SER A 106 -6.59 -35.11 0.71
N ASP A 107 -6.47 -35.99 -0.28
CA ASP A 107 -6.85 -35.72 -1.68
C ASP A 107 -8.36 -35.52 -1.85
N ARG A 108 -9.14 -35.96 -0.86
CA ARG A 108 -10.57 -35.71 -0.79
C ARG A 108 -10.83 -34.28 -0.37
N VAL A 109 -11.34 -33.47 -1.29
CA VAL A 109 -11.70 -32.08 -1.02
C VAL A 109 -13.16 -31.82 -1.36
N PHE A 110 -13.77 -30.85 -0.68
CA PHE A 110 -15.11 -30.34 -1.01
C PHE A 110 -14.99 -28.88 -1.40
N ALA A 111 -15.18 -28.57 -2.68
CA ALA A 111 -14.96 -27.22 -3.20
C ALA A 111 -15.92 -26.88 -4.35
N SER A 112 -15.95 -25.63 -4.77
CA SER A 112 -16.79 -25.20 -5.90
C SER A 112 -16.17 -25.63 -7.23
N ASP A 113 -16.99 -26.18 -8.14
CA ASP A 113 -16.56 -26.78 -9.42
C ASP A 113 -16.83 -25.90 -10.66
N GLY A 114 -17.13 -24.61 -10.47
CA GLY A 114 -17.52 -23.69 -11.52
C GLY A 114 -19.01 -23.71 -11.90
N GLN A 115 -19.75 -24.74 -11.54
CA GLN A 115 -21.21 -24.86 -11.70
C GLN A 115 -21.93 -24.71 -10.35
N THR A 116 -21.42 -25.41 -9.33
CA THR A 116 -21.97 -25.43 -7.98
C THR A 116 -21.15 -24.54 -7.07
N ASN A 117 -21.80 -23.58 -6.41
CA ASN A 117 -21.16 -22.77 -5.37
C ASN A 117 -21.33 -23.46 -4.01
N LEU A 118 -20.26 -24.11 -3.53
CA LEU A 118 -20.29 -24.94 -2.32
C LEU A 118 -20.12 -24.09 -1.05
N VAL A 119 -21.19 -23.44 -0.62
CA VAL A 119 -21.19 -22.57 0.56
C VAL A 119 -22.34 -22.87 1.52
N SER A 120 -22.17 -22.62 2.81
CA SER A 120 -23.22 -22.75 3.84
C SER A 120 -24.00 -24.07 3.74
N ARG A 121 -25.30 -24.03 3.42
CA ARG A 121 -26.17 -25.21 3.37
C ARG A 121 -25.78 -26.26 2.33
N SER A 122 -25.30 -25.82 1.14
CA SER A 122 -24.82 -26.75 0.10
C SER A 122 -23.56 -27.49 0.56
N LYS A 123 -22.64 -26.80 1.25
CA LYS A 123 -21.46 -27.41 1.87
C LYS A 123 -21.86 -28.38 2.98
N ALA A 124 -22.80 -28.01 3.86
CA ALA A 124 -23.32 -28.88 4.92
C ALA A 124 -23.95 -30.16 4.34
N ALA A 125 -24.78 -30.04 3.30
CA ALA A 125 -25.40 -31.17 2.63
C ALA A 125 -24.38 -32.12 2.00
N ALA A 126 -23.37 -31.59 1.28
CA ALA A 126 -22.33 -32.40 0.68
C ALA A 126 -21.49 -33.15 1.72
N LEU A 127 -21.08 -32.47 2.80
CA LEU A 127 -20.35 -33.12 3.91
C LEU A 127 -21.15 -34.18 4.62
N THR A 128 -22.43 -33.89 4.92
CA THR A 128 -23.31 -34.87 5.59
C THR A 128 -23.59 -36.08 4.70
N ALA A 129 -23.81 -35.89 3.40
CA ALA A 129 -24.01 -37.01 2.47
C ALA A 129 -22.77 -37.91 2.35
N ALA A 130 -21.57 -37.34 2.48
CA ALA A 130 -20.32 -38.05 2.28
C ALA A 130 -19.74 -38.65 3.58
N LEU A 131 -20.02 -38.05 4.75
CA LEU A 131 -19.37 -38.39 6.02
C LEU A 131 -20.40 -38.80 7.11
N GLY A 132 -21.70 -38.61 6.87
CA GLY A 132 -22.75 -38.81 7.84
C GLY A 132 -22.94 -37.62 8.80
N GLU A 133 -24.13 -37.49 9.37
CA GLU A 133 -24.40 -36.50 10.42
C GLU A 133 -23.65 -36.87 11.70
N GLY A 134 -22.90 -35.93 12.29
CA GLY A 134 -22.03 -36.24 13.44
C GLY A 134 -20.82 -37.12 13.09
N GLY A 135 -20.59 -37.43 11.82
CA GLY A 135 -19.46 -38.24 11.36
C GLY A 135 -18.13 -37.48 11.13
N PHE A 136 -18.08 -36.18 11.42
CA PHE A 136 -16.91 -35.34 11.24
C PHE A 136 -16.86 -34.19 12.24
N ASP A 137 -15.68 -33.63 12.46
CA ASP A 137 -15.49 -32.36 13.15
C ASP A 137 -15.26 -31.27 12.12
N TYR A 138 -15.74 -30.06 12.38
CA TYR A 138 -15.62 -28.95 11.43
C TYR A 138 -15.02 -27.70 12.06
N ALA A 139 -13.94 -27.19 11.44
CA ALA A 139 -13.34 -25.91 11.78
C ALA A 139 -13.77 -24.83 10.77
N GLY A 140 -14.33 -23.72 11.27
CA GLY A 140 -14.80 -22.60 10.46
C GLY A 140 -14.74 -21.28 11.21
N ASN A 141 -15.00 -20.16 10.51
CA ASN A 141 -14.81 -18.82 11.06
C ASN A 141 -15.98 -17.87 10.84
N GLU A 142 -17.01 -18.26 10.09
CA GLU A 142 -18.10 -17.35 9.72
C GLU A 142 -19.47 -17.82 10.23
N ALA A 143 -20.39 -16.85 10.41
CA ALA A 143 -21.77 -17.18 10.81
C ALA A 143 -22.48 -18.09 9.79
N ARG A 144 -22.09 -18.08 8.52
CA ARG A 144 -22.63 -18.95 7.47
C ARG A 144 -22.25 -20.42 7.65
N ASP A 145 -21.25 -20.72 8.49
CA ASP A 145 -20.83 -22.09 8.82
C ASP A 145 -21.77 -22.74 9.85
N MET A 146 -22.72 -21.98 10.41
CA MET A 146 -23.67 -22.48 11.40
C MET A 146 -24.35 -23.78 10.94
N ALA A 147 -24.79 -23.85 9.68
CA ALA A 147 -25.45 -25.03 9.13
C ALA A 147 -24.54 -26.28 9.09
N ILE A 148 -23.21 -26.09 9.07
CA ILE A 148 -22.24 -27.20 9.08
C ILE A 148 -21.90 -27.59 10.51
N TRP A 149 -21.68 -26.62 11.40
CA TRP A 149 -21.44 -26.89 12.82
C TRP A 149 -22.62 -27.64 13.51
N GLU A 150 -23.86 -27.35 13.09
CA GLU A 150 -25.03 -28.07 13.57
C GLU A 150 -25.02 -29.54 13.15
N LYS A 151 -24.32 -29.93 12.11
CA LYS A 151 -24.20 -31.29 11.57
C LYS A 151 -22.88 -31.98 11.93
N SER A 152 -21.88 -31.26 12.45
CA SER A 152 -20.61 -31.83 12.91
C SER A 152 -20.73 -32.43 14.31
N ASP A 153 -19.77 -33.26 14.72
CA ASP A 153 -19.65 -33.75 16.09
C ASP A 153 -19.10 -32.65 17.01
N HIS A 154 -17.94 -32.15 16.67
CA HIS A 154 -17.34 -31.00 17.33
C HIS A 154 -17.32 -29.79 16.40
N ALA A 155 -17.76 -28.66 16.92
CA ALA A 155 -17.69 -27.34 16.23
C ALA A 155 -16.43 -26.59 16.69
N LEU A 156 -15.41 -26.49 15.82
CA LEU A 156 -14.21 -25.71 16.07
C LEU A 156 -14.43 -24.32 15.45
N ILE A 157 -14.46 -23.29 16.29
CA ILE A 157 -14.87 -21.95 15.87
C ILE A 157 -13.70 -21.00 16.02
N ILE A 158 -13.29 -20.37 14.91
CA ILE A 158 -12.17 -19.43 14.86
C ILE A 158 -12.70 -17.99 14.91
N GLY A 159 -12.55 -17.35 16.07
CA GLY A 159 -12.81 -15.92 16.24
C GLY A 159 -14.26 -15.45 16.13
N HIS A 160 -15.26 -16.35 16.13
CA HIS A 160 -16.69 -15.99 16.01
C HIS A 160 -17.47 -16.36 17.29
N THR A 161 -17.20 -15.64 18.37
CA THR A 161 -17.71 -15.91 19.74
C THR A 161 -19.24 -15.94 19.86
N SER A 162 -19.98 -15.21 19.00
CA SER A 162 -21.45 -15.24 19.00
C SER A 162 -22.00 -16.56 18.50
N SER A 163 -21.43 -17.16 17.47
CA SER A 163 -21.79 -18.51 16.99
C SER A 163 -21.42 -19.59 18.02
N ALA A 164 -20.25 -19.45 18.65
CA ALA A 164 -19.82 -20.37 19.70
C ALA A 164 -20.84 -20.40 20.85
N ARG A 165 -21.25 -19.24 21.35
CA ARG A 165 -22.28 -19.15 22.41
C ARG A 165 -23.63 -19.73 21.98
N ALA A 166 -24.06 -19.46 20.74
CA ALA A 166 -25.32 -19.97 20.21
C ALA A 166 -25.33 -21.50 20.10
N LEU A 167 -24.22 -22.12 19.68
CA LEU A 167 -24.07 -23.57 19.59
C LEU A 167 -23.97 -24.24 20.98
N ALA A 168 -23.17 -23.65 21.87
CA ALA A 168 -23.07 -24.12 23.25
C ALA A 168 -24.42 -24.08 23.97
N ALA A 169 -25.23 -23.05 23.78
CA ALA A 169 -26.59 -22.94 24.32
C ALA A 169 -27.54 -24.03 23.77
N ARG A 170 -27.23 -24.61 22.60
CA ARG A 170 -27.96 -25.74 22.00
C ARG A 170 -27.35 -27.10 22.38
N GLY A 171 -26.44 -27.15 23.35
CA GLY A 171 -25.80 -28.38 23.82
C GLY A 171 -24.80 -29.01 22.85
N ARG A 172 -24.26 -28.26 21.92
CA ARG A 172 -23.24 -28.75 20.96
C ARG A 172 -21.85 -28.67 21.58
N ASN A 173 -20.98 -29.58 21.19
CA ASN A 173 -19.56 -29.58 21.56
C ASN A 173 -18.82 -28.47 20.80
N VAL A 174 -18.40 -27.43 21.51
CA VAL A 174 -17.75 -26.25 20.91
C VAL A 174 -16.32 -26.13 21.44
N VAL A 175 -15.38 -25.94 20.52
CA VAL A 175 -14.00 -25.59 20.80
C VAL A 175 -13.73 -24.20 20.18
N GLU A 176 -13.44 -23.20 21.00
CA GLU A 176 -13.11 -21.87 20.51
C GLU A 176 -11.61 -21.74 20.30
N LEU A 177 -11.21 -21.31 19.09
CA LEU A 177 -9.85 -20.94 18.75
C LEU A 177 -9.78 -19.41 18.60
N SER A 178 -8.75 -18.80 19.16
CA SER A 178 -8.62 -17.34 19.15
C SER A 178 -8.21 -16.82 17.77
N ARG A 179 -8.84 -15.73 17.35
CA ARG A 179 -8.34 -14.93 16.21
C ARG A 179 -7.89 -13.58 16.75
N PRO A 180 -6.59 -13.31 16.83
CA PRO A 180 -6.11 -12.02 17.33
C PRO A 180 -6.51 -10.92 16.37
N HIS A 181 -7.55 -10.15 16.69
CA HIS A 181 -7.88 -8.90 16.00
C HIS A 181 -6.86 -7.83 16.41
N ARG A 182 -6.09 -7.36 15.44
CA ARG A 182 -5.14 -6.27 15.64
C ARG A 182 -5.57 -5.04 14.85
N PRO A 183 -6.42 -4.15 15.39
CA PRO A 183 -6.83 -2.91 14.71
C PRO A 183 -5.63 -2.03 14.33
N ALA A 184 -4.55 -2.09 15.13
CA ALA A 184 -3.28 -1.42 14.79
C ALA A 184 -2.68 -1.87 13.45
N ALA A 185 -3.01 -3.06 12.95
CA ALA A 185 -2.53 -3.52 11.65
C ALA A 185 -3.11 -2.69 10.49
N ILE A 186 -4.38 -2.26 10.59
CA ILE A 186 -5.00 -1.37 9.59
C ILE A 186 -4.27 -0.04 9.56
N LEU A 187 -4.00 0.58 10.72
CA LEU A 187 -3.25 1.84 10.79
C LEU A 187 -1.85 1.71 10.17
N LYS A 188 -1.19 0.56 10.39
CA LYS A 188 0.12 0.30 9.76
C LYS A 188 0.01 0.20 8.22
N ALA A 189 -1.09 -0.34 7.69
CA ALA A 189 -1.34 -0.41 6.25
C ALA A 189 -1.53 0.97 5.60
N LEU A 190 -2.06 1.96 6.33
CA LEU A 190 -2.21 3.35 5.86
C LEU A 190 -0.87 4.07 5.68
N ARG A 191 0.22 3.56 6.27
CA ARG A 191 1.58 4.13 6.22
C ARG A 191 1.66 5.59 6.67
N PRO A 192 1.23 5.97 7.90
CA PRO A 192 1.21 7.36 8.36
C PRO A 192 2.58 8.04 8.27
N HIS A 193 3.69 7.29 8.41
CA HIS A 193 5.05 7.81 8.26
C HIS A 193 5.32 8.40 6.86
N GLN A 194 4.51 8.07 5.84
CA GLN A 194 4.61 8.64 4.50
C GLN A 194 3.85 9.97 4.35
N TRP A 195 2.96 10.30 5.29
CA TRP A 195 2.18 11.55 5.24
C TRP A 195 3.06 12.80 5.37
N VAL A 196 4.23 12.65 5.98
CA VAL A 196 5.22 13.75 6.10
C VAL A 196 5.57 14.38 4.75
N LYS A 197 5.48 13.63 3.64
CA LYS A 197 5.68 14.16 2.28
C LYS A 197 4.66 15.23 1.90
N ASN A 198 3.49 15.20 2.52
CA ASN A 198 2.43 16.16 2.23
C ASN A 198 2.70 17.53 2.87
N ALA A 199 3.77 17.67 3.71
CA ALA A 199 4.31 18.96 4.10
C ALA A 199 4.72 19.83 2.89
N LEU A 200 5.00 19.22 1.72
CA LEU A 200 5.26 19.94 0.47
C LEU A 200 4.08 20.83 0.02
N LEU A 201 2.86 20.58 0.49
CA LEU A 201 1.70 21.47 0.25
C LEU A 201 1.87 22.84 0.90
N ILE A 202 2.75 22.99 1.90
CA ILE A 202 3.01 24.25 2.58
C ILE A 202 3.93 25.16 1.75
N LEU A 203 4.75 24.61 0.82
CA LEU A 203 5.75 25.38 0.08
C LEU A 203 5.18 26.58 -0.67
N PRO A 204 4.02 26.54 -1.36
CA PRO A 204 3.46 27.72 -2.01
C PRO A 204 3.13 28.85 -1.07
N MET A 205 2.62 28.54 0.13
CA MET A 205 2.33 29.53 1.20
C MET A 205 3.61 30.25 1.63
N ILE A 206 4.68 29.47 1.86
CA ILE A 206 5.99 30.02 2.24
C ILE A 206 6.56 30.89 1.11
N ALA A 207 6.53 30.40 -0.13
CA ALA A 207 7.08 31.09 -1.29
C ALA A 207 6.33 32.39 -1.65
N ALA A 208 5.02 32.45 -1.32
CA ALA A 208 4.18 33.63 -1.54
C ALA A 208 4.13 34.57 -0.32
N HIS A 209 4.84 34.24 0.75
CA HIS A 209 4.87 34.98 2.02
C HIS A 209 3.46 35.19 2.64
N ARG A 210 2.54 34.23 2.44
CA ARG A 210 1.15 34.29 2.89
C ARG A 210 0.97 33.48 4.17
N PHE A 211 1.28 34.07 5.32
CA PHE A 211 1.26 33.41 6.64
C PHE A 211 -0.03 33.69 7.42
N ASP A 212 -1.12 33.93 6.72
CA ASP A 212 -2.44 34.16 7.32
C ASP A 212 -3.22 32.84 7.52
N ILE A 213 -4.18 32.86 8.47
CA ILE A 213 -5.01 31.67 8.81
C ILE A 213 -5.89 31.27 7.62
N ALA A 214 -6.38 32.22 6.84
CA ALA A 214 -7.22 31.97 5.69
C ALA A 214 -6.48 31.15 4.61
N THR A 215 -5.16 31.32 4.47
CA THR A 215 -4.30 30.54 3.60
C THR A 215 -3.92 29.18 4.24
N LEU A 216 -3.65 29.16 5.55
CA LEU A 216 -3.18 27.94 6.23
C LEU A 216 -4.27 26.86 6.34
N VAL A 217 -5.50 27.24 6.73
CA VAL A 217 -6.59 26.28 7.00
C VAL A 217 -6.92 25.41 5.77
N PRO A 218 -7.10 25.95 4.54
CA PRO A 218 -7.27 25.13 3.35
C PRO A 218 -6.10 24.19 3.06
N ILE A 219 -4.85 24.59 3.34
CA ILE A 219 -3.67 23.72 3.18
C ILE A 219 -3.72 22.55 4.16
N LEU A 220 -4.12 22.75 5.40
CA LEU A 220 -4.25 21.67 6.39
C LEU A 220 -5.31 20.64 5.94
N TRP A 221 -6.47 21.10 5.47
CA TRP A 221 -7.46 20.21 4.85
C TRP A 221 -6.92 19.53 3.60
N GLY A 222 -6.14 20.25 2.79
CA GLY A 222 -5.44 19.70 1.64
C GLY A 222 -4.46 18.59 2.03
N ILE A 223 -3.69 18.76 3.11
CA ILE A 223 -2.79 17.73 3.65
C ILE A 223 -3.59 16.50 4.10
N ALA A 224 -4.73 16.70 4.78
CA ALA A 224 -5.60 15.60 5.18
C ALA A 224 -6.14 14.82 3.97
N ALA A 225 -6.67 15.53 2.96
CA ALA A 225 -7.13 14.92 1.70
C ALA A 225 -6.02 14.16 0.97
N PHE A 226 -4.84 14.76 0.84
CA PHE A 226 -3.69 14.13 0.19
C PHE A 226 -3.17 12.92 0.97
N SER A 227 -3.23 12.95 2.30
CA SER A 227 -2.86 11.82 3.15
C SER A 227 -3.82 10.63 2.96
N ALA A 228 -5.13 10.91 2.89
CA ALA A 228 -6.14 9.91 2.59
C ALA A 228 -5.96 9.35 1.17
N ALA A 229 -5.77 10.22 0.15
CA ALA A 229 -5.51 9.80 -1.24
C ALA A 229 -4.26 8.93 -1.35
N ALA A 230 -3.15 9.33 -0.72
CA ALA A 230 -1.91 8.56 -0.74
C ALA A 230 -2.08 7.18 -0.08
N SER A 231 -2.74 7.14 1.09
CA SER A 231 -3.01 5.88 1.80
C SER A 231 -3.91 4.95 0.99
N SER A 232 -4.94 5.47 0.31
CA SER A 232 -5.79 4.68 -0.57
C SER A 232 -4.98 3.99 -1.68
N ILE A 233 -4.09 4.73 -2.35
CA ILE A 233 -3.23 4.18 -3.39
C ILE A 233 -2.18 3.21 -2.83
N TYR A 234 -1.64 3.43 -1.62
CA TYR A 234 -0.74 2.46 -0.99
C TYR A 234 -1.43 1.12 -0.71
N ILE A 235 -2.69 1.13 -0.30
CA ILE A 235 -3.47 -0.10 -0.12
C ILE A 235 -3.65 -0.82 -1.47
N VAL A 236 -4.04 -0.10 -2.54
CA VAL A 236 -4.15 -0.69 -3.88
C VAL A 236 -2.83 -1.29 -4.34
N ASN A 237 -1.72 -0.58 -4.12
CA ASN A 237 -0.40 -1.10 -4.48
C ASN A 237 -0.04 -2.38 -3.68
N ASP A 238 -0.33 -2.42 -2.39
CA ASP A 238 -0.08 -3.61 -1.57
C ASP A 238 -0.99 -4.79 -2.00
N LEU A 239 -2.21 -4.52 -2.45
CA LEU A 239 -3.12 -5.54 -3.00
C LEU A 239 -2.66 -6.08 -4.37
N LEU A 240 -2.08 -5.23 -5.22
CA LEU A 240 -1.53 -5.63 -6.52
C LEU A 240 -0.19 -6.38 -6.40
N ASP A 241 0.58 -6.11 -5.36
CA ASP A 241 1.93 -6.63 -5.16
C ASP A 241 1.97 -7.82 -4.14
N LEU A 242 0.82 -8.45 -3.76
CA LEU A 242 0.72 -9.47 -2.71
C LEU A 242 1.76 -10.59 -2.85
N GLU A 243 1.86 -11.21 -4.02
CA GLU A 243 2.80 -12.31 -4.29
C GLU A 243 4.26 -11.83 -4.19
N ALA A 244 4.57 -10.70 -4.81
CA ALA A 244 5.91 -10.11 -4.76
C ALA A 244 6.32 -9.70 -3.34
N ASP A 245 5.38 -9.17 -2.55
CA ASP A 245 5.61 -8.79 -1.17
C ASP A 245 5.88 -10.02 -0.29
N ARG A 246 5.16 -11.12 -0.48
CA ARG A 246 5.36 -12.38 0.26
C ARG A 246 6.72 -13.02 -0.02
N LEU A 247 7.23 -12.91 -1.23
CA LEU A 247 8.57 -13.38 -1.62
C LEU A 247 9.70 -12.49 -1.08
N HIS A 248 9.40 -11.25 -0.71
CA HIS A 248 10.42 -10.31 -0.28
C HIS A 248 10.77 -10.49 1.22
N PRO A 249 12.07 -10.50 1.61
CA PRO A 249 12.51 -10.78 2.99
C PRO A 249 11.83 -9.95 4.08
N THR A 250 11.59 -8.66 3.83
CA THR A 250 11.01 -7.73 4.82
C THR A 250 9.55 -7.37 4.53
N LYS A 251 9.16 -7.27 3.24
CA LYS A 251 7.80 -6.86 2.86
C LYS A 251 6.76 -7.94 3.13
N LYS A 252 7.14 -9.22 3.28
CA LYS A 252 6.24 -10.31 3.71
C LYS A 252 5.53 -10.01 5.02
N ASN A 253 6.11 -9.13 5.86
CA ASN A 253 5.53 -8.69 7.13
C ASN A 253 4.56 -7.50 6.99
N ARG A 254 4.25 -7.04 5.76
CA ARG A 254 3.22 -6.02 5.53
C ARG A 254 1.86 -6.54 5.96
N PRO A 255 0.99 -5.70 6.51
CA PRO A 255 -0.28 -6.15 7.10
C PRO A 255 -1.18 -6.95 6.15
N ILE A 256 -1.25 -6.58 4.87
CA ILE A 256 -2.09 -7.26 3.88
C ILE A 256 -1.40 -8.54 3.39
N ALA A 257 -0.11 -8.48 3.05
CA ALA A 257 0.65 -9.63 2.57
C ALA A 257 0.70 -10.79 3.59
N SER A 258 0.83 -10.46 4.88
CA SER A 258 0.87 -11.43 5.98
C SER A 258 -0.51 -11.95 6.42
N GLY A 259 -1.60 -11.43 5.85
CA GLY A 259 -2.97 -11.75 6.27
C GLY A 259 -3.37 -11.15 7.63
N ALA A 260 -2.57 -10.22 8.20
CA ALA A 260 -2.95 -9.52 9.44
C ALA A 260 -4.13 -8.55 9.22
N VAL A 261 -4.30 -8.06 7.99
CA VAL A 261 -5.47 -7.31 7.51
C VAL A 261 -6.11 -8.12 6.39
N PRO A 262 -7.34 -8.59 6.55
CA PRO A 262 -8.09 -9.26 5.49
C PRO A 262 -8.25 -8.35 4.26
N ILE A 263 -8.21 -8.92 3.06
CA ILE A 263 -8.29 -8.18 1.79
C ILE A 263 -9.59 -7.35 1.72
N GLN A 264 -10.72 -7.89 2.19
CA GLN A 264 -12.00 -7.19 2.19
C GLN A 264 -11.96 -5.90 3.03
N TRP A 265 -11.31 -5.94 4.20
CA TRP A 265 -11.12 -4.75 5.04
C TRP A 265 -10.15 -3.73 4.39
N ALA A 266 -9.11 -4.22 3.70
CA ALA A 266 -8.22 -3.36 2.94
C ALA A 266 -8.96 -2.67 1.79
N MET A 267 -9.84 -3.38 1.07
CA MET A 267 -10.69 -2.81 0.01
C MET A 267 -11.69 -1.77 0.54
N ALA A 268 -12.34 -2.07 1.67
CA ALA A 268 -13.24 -1.11 2.32
C ALA A 268 -12.48 0.15 2.78
N ALA A 269 -11.29 -0.01 3.36
CA ALA A 269 -10.45 1.12 3.75
C ALA A 269 -9.98 1.94 2.54
N PHE A 270 -9.59 1.29 1.44
CA PHE A 270 -9.27 1.96 0.18
C PHE A 270 -10.44 2.85 -0.30
N LEU A 271 -11.65 2.29 -0.39
CA LEU A 271 -12.83 3.03 -0.86
C LEU A 271 -13.16 4.19 0.07
N LEU A 272 -13.17 3.96 1.38
CA LEU A 272 -13.44 5.00 2.37
C LEU A 272 -12.45 6.16 2.26
N LEU A 273 -11.15 5.85 2.18
CA LEU A 273 -10.10 6.86 2.08
C LEU A 273 -10.15 7.62 0.75
N ALA A 274 -10.44 6.94 -0.36
CA ALA A 274 -10.60 7.57 -1.65
C ALA A 274 -11.81 8.53 -1.66
N CYS A 275 -12.96 8.07 -1.16
CA CYS A 275 -14.15 8.92 -1.03
C CYS A 275 -13.90 10.11 -0.09
N THR A 276 -13.21 9.91 1.03
CA THR A 276 -12.84 10.99 1.97
C THR A 276 -11.93 12.01 1.29
N ALA A 277 -10.90 11.54 0.57
CA ALA A 277 -9.98 12.44 -0.14
C ALA A 277 -10.69 13.28 -1.19
N LEU A 278 -11.54 12.64 -2.03
CA LEU A 278 -12.30 13.33 -3.07
C LEU A 278 -13.38 14.26 -2.49
N GLY A 279 -14.05 13.86 -1.40
CA GLY A 279 -15.02 14.66 -0.68
C GLY A 279 -14.43 15.94 -0.12
N ILE A 280 -13.30 15.84 0.61
CA ILE A 280 -12.58 17.02 1.13
C ILE A 280 -12.09 17.89 -0.04
N ALA A 281 -11.53 17.26 -1.09
CA ALA A 281 -11.00 18.00 -2.23
C ALA A 281 -12.11 18.77 -2.96
N GLY A 282 -13.27 18.16 -3.18
CA GLY A 282 -14.44 18.82 -3.79
C GLY A 282 -15.01 19.96 -2.93
N ALA A 283 -14.98 19.78 -1.61
CA ALA A 283 -15.43 20.82 -0.67
C ALA A 283 -14.48 22.04 -0.64
N LEU A 284 -13.17 21.84 -0.92
CA LEU A 284 -12.22 22.94 -1.00
C LEU A 284 -12.43 23.78 -2.29
N ASN A 285 -12.17 23.19 -3.43
CA ASN A 285 -12.42 23.79 -4.75
C ASN A 285 -12.17 22.81 -5.90
N ALA A 286 -12.71 23.11 -7.09
CA ALA A 286 -12.57 22.26 -8.28
C ALA A 286 -11.12 22.08 -8.76
N GLY A 287 -10.27 23.12 -8.63
CA GLY A 287 -8.86 23.05 -9.00
C GLY A 287 -8.09 22.06 -8.14
N PHE A 288 -8.30 22.11 -6.83
CA PHE A 288 -7.68 21.15 -5.91
C PHE A 288 -8.21 19.72 -6.15
N LEU A 289 -9.52 19.55 -6.38
CA LEU A 289 -10.09 18.25 -6.75
C LEU A 289 -9.41 17.67 -8.00
N ALA A 290 -9.25 18.48 -9.06
CA ALA A 290 -8.58 18.03 -10.28
C ALA A 290 -7.12 17.57 -10.01
N VAL A 291 -6.39 18.29 -9.15
CA VAL A 291 -5.01 17.94 -8.78
C VAL A 291 -4.98 16.64 -7.96
N VAL A 292 -5.91 16.42 -7.02
CA VAL A 292 -6.01 15.17 -6.24
C VAL A 292 -6.31 13.98 -7.17
N VAL A 293 -7.25 14.14 -8.11
CA VAL A 293 -7.56 13.11 -9.11
C VAL A 293 -6.33 12.80 -9.97
N LEU A 294 -5.65 13.84 -10.48
CA LEU A 294 -4.42 13.68 -11.26
C LEU A 294 -3.35 12.93 -10.46
N TYR A 295 -3.17 13.27 -9.17
CA TYR A 295 -2.25 12.58 -8.28
C TYR A 295 -2.61 11.09 -8.15
N MET A 296 -3.88 10.76 -7.89
CA MET A 296 -4.33 9.37 -7.73
C MET A 296 -4.12 8.56 -9.02
N LEU A 297 -4.46 9.12 -10.18
CA LEU A 297 -4.26 8.47 -11.48
C LEU A 297 -2.78 8.27 -11.80
N THR A 298 -1.94 9.31 -11.58
CA THR A 298 -0.49 9.21 -11.81
C THR A 298 0.16 8.20 -10.87
N SER A 299 -0.26 8.19 -9.60
CA SER A 299 0.26 7.25 -8.59
C SER A 299 -0.16 5.80 -8.89
N LEU A 300 -1.39 5.59 -9.39
CA LEU A 300 -1.86 4.29 -9.84
C LEU A 300 -1.09 3.82 -11.09
N ALA A 301 -0.94 4.67 -12.11
CA ALA A 301 -0.14 4.38 -13.30
C ALA A 301 1.32 4.04 -12.95
N TYR A 302 1.88 4.77 -11.97
CA TYR A 302 3.21 4.49 -11.43
C TYR A 302 3.28 3.09 -10.82
N SER A 303 2.31 2.71 -10.00
CA SER A 303 2.26 1.40 -9.34
C SER A 303 2.11 0.25 -10.33
N LEU A 304 1.30 0.43 -11.39
CA LEU A 304 1.02 -0.59 -12.40
C LEU A 304 2.19 -0.79 -13.38
N LYS A 305 2.73 0.30 -13.95
CA LYS A 305 3.65 0.20 -15.10
C LYS A 305 4.88 1.11 -15.01
N LEU A 306 4.71 2.41 -14.67
CA LEU A 306 5.76 3.41 -14.87
C LEU A 306 7.00 3.15 -14.01
N LYS A 307 6.85 2.56 -12.83
CA LYS A 307 7.95 2.16 -11.93
C LYS A 307 8.93 1.14 -12.55
N ARG A 308 8.53 0.44 -13.62
CA ARG A 308 9.34 -0.56 -14.33
C ARG A 308 10.13 0.02 -15.50
N MET A 309 9.85 1.26 -15.87
CA MET A 309 10.47 1.93 -17.02
C MET A 309 11.60 2.83 -16.52
N ARG A 310 12.83 2.56 -16.99
CA ARG A 310 14.02 3.40 -16.69
C ARG A 310 13.75 4.86 -17.07
N TRP A 311 14.20 5.79 -16.27
CA TRP A 311 14.01 7.24 -16.37
C TRP A 311 12.57 7.73 -16.18
N VAL A 312 11.57 7.05 -16.74
CA VAL A 312 10.16 7.35 -16.50
C VAL A 312 9.82 7.18 -15.01
N ASP A 313 10.42 6.21 -14.34
CA ASP A 313 10.31 6.00 -12.90
C ASP A 313 10.75 7.25 -12.12
N VAL A 314 11.95 7.78 -12.37
CA VAL A 314 12.49 8.98 -11.70
C VAL A 314 11.67 10.22 -12.05
N ALA A 315 11.34 10.40 -13.33
CA ALA A 315 10.51 11.52 -13.79
C ALA A 315 9.12 11.50 -13.13
N THR A 316 8.50 10.31 -13.02
CA THR A 316 7.18 10.19 -12.36
C THR A 316 7.27 10.46 -10.86
N LEU A 317 8.35 10.04 -10.19
CA LEU A 317 8.56 10.39 -8.78
C LEU A 317 8.67 11.91 -8.60
N ALA A 318 9.46 12.58 -9.44
CA ALA A 318 9.58 14.04 -9.43
C ALA A 318 8.22 14.71 -9.69
N THR A 319 7.46 14.21 -10.66
CA THR A 319 6.09 14.69 -10.97
C THR A 319 5.17 14.52 -9.76
N LEU A 320 5.18 13.36 -9.09
CA LEU A 320 4.35 13.11 -7.88
C LEU A 320 4.69 14.05 -6.73
N TYR A 321 5.96 14.46 -6.57
CA TYR A 321 6.36 15.48 -5.59
C TYR A 321 5.92 16.88 -6.03
N THR A 322 6.08 17.22 -7.31
CA THR A 322 5.65 18.51 -7.89
C THR A 322 4.12 18.68 -7.77
N ILE A 323 3.34 17.63 -8.05
CA ILE A 323 1.87 17.66 -7.90
C ILE A 323 1.47 18.04 -6.45
N ARG A 324 2.23 17.64 -5.43
CA ARG A 324 1.95 18.05 -4.04
C ARG A 324 2.11 19.56 -3.84
N VAL A 325 3.11 20.14 -4.45
CA VAL A 325 3.32 21.59 -4.40
C VAL A 325 2.19 22.31 -5.13
N ILE A 326 1.82 21.86 -6.34
CA ILE A 326 0.68 22.41 -7.08
C ILE A 326 -0.62 22.25 -6.28
N ALA A 327 -0.79 21.12 -5.58
CA ALA A 327 -1.93 20.88 -4.72
C ALA A 327 -2.03 21.92 -3.59
N GLY A 328 -0.92 22.25 -2.94
CA GLY A 328 -0.90 23.29 -1.90
C GLY A 328 -1.36 24.64 -2.43
N ALA A 329 -0.87 25.00 -3.62
CA ALA A 329 -1.27 26.23 -4.29
C ALA A 329 -2.76 26.25 -4.66
N ALA A 330 -3.26 25.14 -5.20
CA ALA A 330 -4.68 25.00 -5.55
C ALA A 330 -5.58 25.01 -4.33
N ALA A 331 -5.17 24.36 -3.21
CA ALA A 331 -5.94 24.37 -1.98
C ALA A 331 -6.10 25.76 -1.38
N ALA A 332 -5.02 26.54 -1.33
CA ALA A 332 -4.99 27.88 -0.75
C ALA A 332 -5.32 28.98 -1.76
N GLN A 333 -5.52 28.66 -3.04
CA GLN A 333 -5.70 29.61 -4.14
C GLN A 333 -4.56 30.64 -4.23
N VAL A 334 -3.33 30.19 -3.95
CA VAL A 334 -2.11 30.98 -4.04
C VAL A 334 -1.48 30.80 -5.41
N TYR A 335 -1.05 31.89 -6.03
CA TYR A 335 -0.34 31.81 -7.30
C TYR A 335 1.03 31.15 -7.15
N VAL A 336 1.31 30.19 -8.02
CA VAL A 336 2.63 29.54 -8.13
C VAL A 336 3.33 30.06 -9.37
N SER A 337 4.48 30.68 -9.18
CA SER A 337 5.26 31.12 -10.33
C SER A 337 5.84 29.94 -11.10
N ILE A 338 5.96 30.10 -12.41
CA ILE A 338 6.59 29.10 -13.26
C ILE A 338 8.05 28.84 -12.85
N TYR A 339 8.74 29.87 -12.34
CA TYR A 339 10.09 29.74 -11.78
C TYR A 339 10.16 28.77 -10.61
N MET A 340 9.17 28.81 -9.71
CA MET A 340 9.10 27.86 -8.59
C MET A 340 8.97 26.43 -9.10
N LEU A 341 8.10 26.17 -10.08
CA LEU A 341 7.92 24.83 -10.64
C LEU A 341 9.16 24.33 -11.37
N ILE A 342 9.78 25.19 -12.18
CA ILE A 342 11.02 24.86 -12.90
C ILE A 342 12.17 24.63 -11.91
N PHE A 343 12.22 25.36 -10.79
CA PHE A 343 13.22 25.19 -9.73
C PHE A 343 13.07 23.88 -8.95
N ILE A 344 11.86 23.57 -8.49
CA ILE A 344 11.65 22.39 -7.63
C ILE A 344 11.74 21.07 -8.42
N PHE A 345 11.42 21.06 -9.71
CA PHE A 345 11.42 19.84 -10.50
C PHE A 345 12.81 19.18 -10.62
N PRO A 346 13.92 19.89 -10.92
CA PRO A 346 15.27 19.32 -10.86
C PRO A 346 15.67 18.82 -9.47
N ILE A 347 15.26 19.52 -8.40
CA ILE A 347 15.45 19.03 -7.02
C ILE A 347 14.78 17.67 -6.85
N PHE A 348 13.53 17.52 -7.29
CA PHE A 348 12.82 16.26 -7.17
C PHE A 348 13.35 15.16 -8.11
N ILE A 349 13.92 15.52 -9.28
CA ILE A 349 14.69 14.59 -10.11
C ILE A 349 15.93 14.10 -9.34
N THR A 350 16.69 15.02 -8.74
CA THR A 350 17.84 14.67 -7.89
C THR A 350 17.43 13.72 -6.77
N LEU A 351 16.38 14.02 -6.01
CA LEU A 351 15.91 13.17 -4.95
C LEU A 351 15.36 11.82 -5.45
N GLY A 352 14.73 11.78 -6.63
CA GLY A 352 14.34 10.56 -7.31
C GLY A 352 15.54 9.67 -7.67
N CYS A 353 16.61 10.25 -8.21
CA CYS A 353 17.88 9.56 -8.47
C CYS A 353 18.52 9.07 -7.17
N VAL A 354 18.56 9.89 -6.13
CA VAL A 354 19.07 9.53 -4.80
C VAL A 354 18.34 8.30 -4.24
N LYS A 355 17.03 8.26 -4.39
CA LYS A 355 16.23 7.08 -3.99
C LYS A 355 16.69 5.80 -4.70
N ARG A 356 16.93 5.87 -6.01
CA ARG A 356 17.41 4.72 -6.78
C ARG A 356 18.86 4.38 -6.45
N LEU A 357 19.72 5.37 -6.27
CA LEU A 357 21.11 5.15 -5.81
C LEU A 357 21.14 4.38 -4.50
N THR A 358 20.34 4.78 -3.53
CA THR A 358 20.23 4.07 -2.23
C THR A 358 19.77 2.62 -2.41
N GLU A 359 18.70 2.40 -3.18
CA GLU A 359 18.19 1.04 -3.46
C GLU A 359 19.25 0.15 -4.12
N LEU A 360 19.98 0.68 -5.11
CA LEU A 360 21.03 -0.05 -5.85
C LEU A 360 22.29 -0.29 -5.00
N THR A 361 22.62 0.62 -4.10
CA THR A 361 23.76 0.46 -3.18
C THR A 361 23.51 -0.65 -2.16
N LEU A 362 22.26 -0.77 -1.70
CA LEU A 362 21.87 -1.81 -0.75
C LEU A 362 21.52 -3.15 -1.42
N ALA A 363 21.50 -3.21 -2.75
CA ALA A 363 21.26 -4.46 -3.49
C ALA A 363 22.44 -5.42 -3.36
N THR A 364 22.16 -6.70 -3.21
CA THR A 364 23.14 -7.76 -3.04
C THR A 364 23.61 -8.38 -4.37
N SER A 365 22.91 -8.15 -5.47
CA SER A 365 23.26 -8.66 -6.81
C SER A 365 23.39 -7.52 -7.82
N ASP A 366 24.08 -7.78 -8.93
CA ASP A 366 24.22 -6.85 -10.05
C ASP A 366 23.04 -6.90 -11.02
N GLU A 367 22.11 -7.82 -10.82
CA GLU A 367 20.90 -7.94 -11.60
C GLU A 367 19.97 -6.72 -11.41
N ARG A 368 19.02 -6.56 -12.34
CA ARG A 368 17.98 -5.56 -12.19
C ARG A 368 17.14 -5.80 -10.94
N LEU A 369 16.90 -4.74 -10.19
CA LEU A 369 16.02 -4.82 -9.03
C LEU A 369 14.64 -5.35 -9.44
N PRO A 370 14.08 -6.31 -8.69
CA PRO A 370 12.76 -6.87 -8.97
C PRO A 370 11.70 -5.78 -9.13
N GLY A 371 11.01 -5.77 -10.26
CA GLY A 371 9.97 -4.79 -10.58
C GLY A 371 10.47 -3.38 -10.89
N ARG A 372 11.77 -3.21 -11.22
CA ARG A 372 12.41 -1.93 -11.60
C ARG A 372 13.14 -2.05 -12.94
N GLY A 373 13.36 -0.90 -13.58
CA GLY A 373 14.14 -0.81 -14.82
C GLY A 373 15.65 -0.63 -14.59
N TYR A 374 16.14 -0.66 -13.35
CA TYR A 374 17.52 -0.34 -12.96
C TYR A 374 18.25 -1.53 -12.38
N GLY A 375 19.58 -1.61 -12.64
CA GLY A 375 20.54 -2.49 -12.00
C GLY A 375 21.74 -1.71 -11.46
N ARG A 376 22.67 -2.38 -10.75
CA ARG A 376 23.87 -1.72 -10.19
C ARG A 376 24.73 -0.98 -11.23
N PRO A 377 24.87 -1.43 -12.50
CA PRO A 377 25.60 -0.67 -13.53
C PRO A 377 25.03 0.73 -13.79
N ASP A 378 23.75 0.97 -13.52
CA ASP A 378 23.09 2.25 -13.76
C ASP A 378 23.42 3.33 -12.71
N ARG A 379 24.21 3.00 -11.66
CA ARG A 379 24.56 3.94 -10.58
C ARG A 379 25.28 5.18 -11.08
N GLY A 380 26.20 5.03 -12.02
CA GLY A 380 26.94 6.14 -12.62
C GLY A 380 26.02 7.14 -13.33
N ASP A 381 25.10 6.63 -14.14
CA ASP A 381 24.13 7.46 -14.87
C ASP A 381 23.19 8.20 -13.90
N LEU A 382 22.70 7.52 -12.84
CA LEU A 382 21.87 8.14 -11.82
C LEU A 382 22.61 9.25 -11.05
N LEU A 383 23.90 9.03 -10.75
CA LEU A 383 24.75 10.05 -10.12
C LEU A 383 24.92 11.28 -11.02
N ASN A 384 25.19 11.07 -12.32
CA ASN A 384 25.33 12.16 -13.28
C ASN A 384 24.04 12.98 -13.41
N VAL A 385 22.88 12.31 -13.51
CA VAL A 385 21.57 13.00 -13.57
C VAL A 385 21.27 13.72 -12.26
N ALA A 386 21.62 13.15 -11.10
CA ALA A 386 21.48 13.84 -9.81
C ALA A 386 22.37 15.08 -9.72
N GLY A 387 23.59 15.01 -10.22
CA GLY A 387 24.51 16.13 -10.32
C GLY A 387 23.96 17.24 -11.23
N LEU A 388 23.51 16.90 -12.44
CA LEU A 388 22.88 17.83 -13.38
C LEU A 388 21.62 18.47 -12.77
N GLY A 389 20.78 17.71 -12.09
CA GLY A 389 19.60 18.23 -11.39
C GLY A 389 19.98 19.22 -10.29
N THR A 390 21.04 18.92 -9.53
CA THR A 390 21.57 19.82 -8.49
C THR A 390 22.05 21.13 -9.09
N VAL A 391 22.91 21.09 -10.13
CA VAL A 391 23.41 22.28 -10.80
C VAL A 391 22.27 23.07 -11.46
N GLY A 392 21.37 22.37 -12.15
CA GLY A 392 20.20 22.99 -12.79
C GLY A 392 19.32 23.74 -11.78
N ALA A 393 19.04 23.15 -10.62
CA ALA A 393 18.27 23.81 -9.56
C ALA A 393 18.96 25.10 -9.07
N LEU A 394 20.27 25.05 -8.81
CA LEU A 394 21.02 26.22 -8.35
C LEU A 394 21.06 27.31 -9.41
N VAL A 395 21.27 26.97 -10.69
CA VAL A 395 21.25 27.93 -11.79
C VAL A 395 19.89 28.60 -11.94
N ILE A 396 18.80 27.81 -11.87
CA ILE A 396 17.44 28.36 -11.96
C ILE A 396 17.15 29.29 -10.78
N PHE A 397 17.55 28.91 -9.55
CA PHE A 397 17.38 29.77 -8.38
C PHE A 397 18.18 31.10 -8.53
N PHE A 398 19.39 31.04 -9.04
CA PHE A 398 20.19 32.24 -9.34
C PHE A 398 19.48 33.12 -10.38
N LEU A 399 19.04 32.55 -11.50
CA LEU A 399 18.30 33.30 -12.54
C LEU A 399 17.00 33.90 -11.99
N TYR A 400 16.28 33.15 -11.11
CA TYR A 400 15.12 33.68 -10.43
C TYR A 400 15.44 34.92 -9.58
N SER A 401 16.57 34.93 -8.85
CA SER A 401 16.99 36.06 -8.03
C SER A 401 17.22 37.32 -8.84
N LEU A 402 17.52 37.19 -10.12
CA LEU A 402 17.72 38.30 -11.05
C LEU A 402 16.44 38.76 -11.77
N SER A 403 15.36 37.96 -11.71
CA SER A 403 14.08 38.29 -12.35
C SER A 403 13.35 39.42 -11.61
N ALA A 404 12.43 40.11 -12.33
CA ALA A 404 11.64 41.18 -11.74
C ALA A 404 10.85 40.67 -10.51
N GLN A 405 10.21 39.49 -10.62
CA GLN A 405 9.48 38.87 -9.55
C GLN A 405 10.35 38.47 -8.33
N GLY A 406 11.59 37.98 -8.63
CA GLY A 406 12.54 37.65 -7.56
C GLY A 406 12.97 38.89 -6.77
N ARG A 407 13.23 40.00 -7.46
CA ARG A 407 13.63 41.28 -6.81
C ARG A 407 12.47 41.91 -6.02
N GLU A 408 11.24 41.77 -6.50
CA GLU A 408 10.05 42.25 -5.78
C GLU A 408 9.81 41.49 -4.47
N LEU A 409 9.90 40.16 -4.51
CA LEU A 409 9.68 39.32 -3.33
C LEU A 409 10.87 39.29 -2.37
N TYR A 410 12.09 39.51 -2.88
CA TYR A 410 13.33 39.45 -2.12
C TYR A 410 14.21 40.69 -2.41
N PRO A 411 13.91 41.87 -1.81
CA PRO A 411 14.64 43.11 -2.06
C PRO A 411 16.14 43.00 -1.82
N THR A 412 16.56 42.15 -0.86
CA THR A 412 17.98 41.98 -0.52
C THR A 412 18.56 40.75 -1.24
N THR A 413 18.74 40.88 -2.56
CA THR A 413 19.13 39.78 -3.45
C THR A 413 20.43 39.06 -3.07
N TRP A 414 21.44 39.79 -2.54
CA TRP A 414 22.71 39.15 -2.16
C TRP A 414 22.55 38.10 -1.06
N ILE A 415 21.55 38.22 -0.17
CA ILE A 415 21.25 37.23 0.85
C ILE A 415 20.67 35.96 0.22
N LEU A 416 19.90 36.05 -0.89
CA LEU A 416 19.51 34.89 -1.68
C LEU A 416 20.71 34.14 -2.22
N TRP A 417 21.72 34.83 -2.68
CA TRP A 417 22.96 34.20 -3.15
C TRP A 417 23.70 33.48 -2.01
N LEU A 418 23.71 34.11 -0.82
CA LEU A 418 24.24 33.46 0.38
C LEU A 418 23.43 32.17 0.74
N ALA A 419 22.12 32.19 0.57
CA ALA A 419 21.27 31.00 0.80
C ALA A 419 21.55 29.84 -0.16
N MET A 420 22.12 30.11 -1.35
CA MET A 420 22.52 29.05 -2.27
C MET A 420 23.64 28.18 -1.73
N VAL A 421 24.51 28.70 -0.86
CA VAL A 421 25.62 27.91 -0.28
C VAL A 421 25.12 26.74 0.58
N PRO A 422 24.31 26.94 1.62
CA PRO A 422 23.76 25.82 2.38
C PRO A 422 22.79 24.95 1.55
N MET A 423 22.11 25.52 0.53
CA MET A 423 21.27 24.75 -0.40
C MET A 423 22.11 23.79 -1.25
N ALA A 424 23.20 24.26 -1.85
CA ALA A 424 24.14 23.43 -2.60
C ALA A 424 24.71 22.31 -1.71
N PHE A 425 25.14 22.68 -0.50
CA PHE A 425 25.68 21.73 0.46
C PHE A 425 24.64 20.66 0.84
N TRP A 426 23.39 21.04 1.08
CA TRP A 426 22.31 20.11 1.38
C TRP A 426 22.04 19.14 0.23
N LEU A 427 21.95 19.63 -1.02
CA LEU A 427 21.72 18.79 -2.20
C LEU A 427 22.88 17.81 -2.44
N ILE A 428 24.14 18.32 -2.39
CA ILE A 428 25.33 17.48 -2.55
C ILE A 428 25.37 16.39 -1.46
N ARG A 429 25.12 16.79 -0.22
CA ARG A 429 25.05 15.84 0.92
C ARG A 429 24.00 14.76 0.70
N MET A 430 22.80 15.13 0.21
CA MET A 430 21.74 14.15 -0.10
C MET A 430 22.20 13.15 -1.17
N VAL A 431 22.88 13.60 -2.22
CA VAL A 431 23.44 12.74 -3.27
C VAL A 431 24.51 11.81 -2.70
N LEU A 432 25.44 12.33 -1.92
CA LEU A 432 26.50 11.52 -1.30
C LEU A 432 25.94 10.46 -0.33
N LEU A 433 24.99 10.83 0.51
CA LEU A 433 24.34 9.87 1.42
C LEU A 433 23.61 8.77 0.66
N GLY A 434 22.96 9.10 -0.47
CA GLY A 434 22.35 8.10 -1.35
C GLY A 434 23.39 7.19 -2.00
N TRP A 435 24.49 7.75 -2.49
CA TRP A 435 25.60 7.01 -3.10
C TRP A 435 26.23 5.99 -2.13
N PHE A 436 26.39 6.37 -0.87
CA PHE A 436 26.93 5.48 0.18
C PHE A 436 25.88 4.61 0.86
N GLY A 437 24.61 4.66 0.44
CA GLY A 437 23.54 3.85 1.04
C GLY A 437 23.20 4.22 2.49
N LYS A 438 23.51 5.45 2.91
CA LYS A 438 23.32 5.94 4.29
C LYS A 438 21.98 6.66 4.48
N GLN A 439 21.00 6.41 3.61
CA GLN A 439 19.65 6.97 3.69
C GLN A 439 18.62 5.84 3.85
N ASP A 440 17.43 6.20 4.34
CA ASP A 440 16.23 5.38 4.17
C ASP A 440 15.87 5.34 2.68
N TYR A 441 15.07 4.34 2.28
CA TYR A 441 14.63 4.18 0.88
C TYR A 441 13.87 5.40 0.31
N ASP A 442 13.41 6.33 1.14
CA ASP A 442 12.72 7.53 0.68
C ASP A 442 13.43 8.81 1.15
N PRO A 443 14.02 9.59 0.20
CA PRO A 443 14.85 10.74 0.53
C PRO A 443 14.08 11.90 1.19
N ILE A 444 12.77 12.06 0.92
CA ILE A 444 11.98 13.13 1.59
C ILE A 444 11.69 12.73 3.04
N VAL A 445 11.31 11.46 3.26
CA VAL A 445 11.12 10.96 4.64
C VAL A 445 12.41 11.05 5.42
N PHE A 446 13.54 10.72 4.79
CA PHE A 446 14.86 10.87 5.40
C PHE A 446 15.16 12.34 5.73
N ALA A 447 14.98 13.26 4.76
CA ALA A 447 15.24 14.69 4.96
C ALA A 447 14.47 15.29 6.14
N MET A 448 13.24 14.81 6.39
CA MET A 448 12.40 15.25 7.51
C MET A 448 12.76 14.60 8.86
N ARG A 449 13.70 13.66 8.89
CA ARG A 449 14.23 13.02 10.11
C ARG A 449 15.68 13.36 10.38
N ASP A 450 16.40 13.77 9.37
CA ASP A 450 17.82 14.12 9.45
C ASP A 450 18.01 15.47 10.13
N LYS A 451 18.37 15.47 11.41
CA LYS A 451 18.54 16.67 12.23
C LYS A 451 19.49 17.69 11.61
N PHE A 452 20.58 17.21 11.01
CA PHE A 452 21.55 18.09 10.34
C PHE A 452 20.97 18.71 9.06
N GLY A 453 20.30 17.89 8.24
CA GLY A 453 19.60 18.37 7.05
C GLY A 453 18.48 19.35 7.36
N ILE A 454 17.70 19.11 8.41
CA ILE A 454 16.68 20.05 8.91
C ILE A 454 17.34 21.37 9.32
N GLY A 455 18.46 21.33 10.04
CA GLY A 455 19.21 22.54 10.41
C GLY A 455 19.61 23.38 9.21
N LEU A 456 20.12 22.74 8.15
CA LEU A 456 20.45 23.43 6.89
C LEU A 456 19.21 24.03 6.21
N LEU A 457 18.08 23.30 6.14
CA LEU A 457 16.83 23.81 5.59
C LEU A 457 16.31 25.02 6.38
N MET A 458 16.43 25.00 7.70
CA MET A 458 16.07 26.14 8.56
C MET A 458 16.97 27.35 8.31
N ILE A 459 18.28 27.15 8.10
CA ILE A 459 19.21 28.24 7.73
C ILE A 459 18.81 28.82 6.39
N ILE A 460 18.54 27.97 5.36
CA ILE A 460 18.10 28.43 4.05
C ILE A 460 16.84 29.27 4.16
N LEU A 461 15.83 28.76 4.90
CA LEU A 461 14.55 29.45 5.09
C LEU A 461 14.73 30.77 5.84
N SER A 462 15.57 30.80 6.88
CA SER A 462 15.88 32.02 7.64
C SER A 462 16.54 33.09 6.76
N LEU A 463 17.51 32.69 5.92
CA LEU A 463 18.16 33.59 4.95
C LEU A 463 17.15 34.10 3.92
N MET A 464 16.25 33.26 3.42
CA MET A 464 15.20 33.69 2.51
C MET A 464 14.23 34.69 3.16
N PHE A 465 13.82 34.46 4.40
CA PHE A 465 12.98 35.40 5.14
C PHE A 465 13.69 36.72 5.41
N TRP A 466 14.99 36.68 5.65
CA TRP A 466 15.79 37.89 5.78
C TRP A 466 15.86 38.64 4.43
N ALA A 467 16.14 37.93 3.33
CA ALA A 467 16.15 38.52 1.99
C ALA A 467 14.81 39.18 1.61
N ALA A 468 13.70 38.61 2.10
CA ALA A 468 12.35 39.14 1.92
C ALA A 468 11.97 40.29 2.88
N GLY A 469 12.82 40.60 3.88
CA GLY A 469 12.50 41.61 4.91
C GLY A 469 11.46 41.16 5.94
N LEU A 470 11.08 39.89 5.95
CA LEU A 470 10.05 39.37 6.88
C LEU A 470 10.50 39.42 8.36
N TRP A 471 11.78 39.20 8.63
CA TRP A 471 12.30 39.32 9.99
C TRP A 471 12.15 40.74 10.56
N ALA A 472 12.44 41.75 9.76
CA ALA A 472 12.22 43.15 10.18
C ALA A 472 10.74 43.45 10.37
N GLN A 473 9.88 42.93 9.49
CA GLN A 473 8.42 43.13 9.61
C GLN A 473 7.83 42.43 10.87
N TRP A 474 8.31 41.26 11.24
CA TRP A 474 7.76 40.51 12.37
C TRP A 474 8.31 40.89 13.73
N PHE A 475 9.56 41.33 13.79
CA PHE A 475 10.27 41.60 15.04
C PHE A 475 10.64 43.08 15.20
N GLY A 476 10.28 43.97 14.28
CA GLY A 476 10.39 45.40 14.44
C GLY A 476 11.84 45.90 14.54
N GLY A 477 12.66 45.49 13.57
CA GLY A 477 14.03 45.99 13.45
C GLY A 477 14.13 47.14 12.44
#